data_692c85e9266110535b2b3ab805f0ebe7
#
_entry.id   692c85e9266110535b2b3ab805f0ebe7
#
_cell.length_a   1.000
_cell.length_b   1.000
_cell.length_c   1.000
_cell.angle_alpha   90.00
_cell.angle_beta   90.00
_cell.angle_gamma   90.00
#
_symmetry.space_group_name_H-M   'P 1'
#
loop_
_entity.id
_entity.type
_entity.pdbx_description
1 polymer ?
#
loop_
_entity_poly.entity_id
_entity_poly.type
_entity_poly.pdbx_seq_one_letter_code
_entity_poly.pdbx_strand_id
1 'polypeptide(L)'
;AVGTGTGVGINALVSRSLGEKKQEYANSAANNGIYLAIFSFIGFAIVCGFFAPAFFRVQTTDPQIMEYGVDYVRVIGIMSFGLFIQLTCEKLLQSTGKTVYSMATQLLGAIINIILDPIMIFGLFGFPRMEVTGAALATVTGQIIAAIAGVIVNMKLNKELHISLVKYKISGDVIRSIYSVGFPSIIMASVGSVMTFGMNKILMGFTSTATAVFGVYFKLQSFIFMPVFGLNNGMVPIVAYNYGARKPKRITKAIKLSIIYGVCIMLAGFAVFQLFPV
;
A
#
# COMPACT_ATOMS: atom_id res chain seq x y z
N ALA A 1 -2.03 0.10 6.12
CA ALA A 1 -3.50 -0.05 6.20
C ALA A 1 -4.22 1.23 5.77
N VAL A 2 -4.01 2.39 6.45
CA VAL A 2 -4.75 3.64 6.13
C VAL A 2 -4.57 4.06 4.68
N GLY A 3 -3.33 4.22 4.20
CA GLY A 3 -3.06 4.62 2.81
C GLY A 3 -3.63 3.64 1.79
N THR A 4 -3.50 2.34 2.03
CA THR A 4 -4.03 1.30 1.14
C THR A 4 -5.55 1.34 1.09
N GLY A 5 -6.23 1.40 2.24
CA GLY A 5 -7.69 1.42 2.28
C GLY A 5 -8.29 2.70 1.70
N THR A 6 -7.70 3.87 2.01
CA THR A 6 -8.09 5.14 1.36
C THR A 6 -7.89 5.05 -0.15
N GLY A 7 -6.77 4.47 -0.61
CA GLY A 7 -6.51 4.25 -2.03
C GLY A 7 -7.53 3.34 -2.71
N VAL A 8 -8.01 2.28 -2.04
CA VAL A 8 -9.11 1.43 -2.55
C VAL A 8 -10.39 2.24 -2.72
N GLY A 9 -10.72 3.10 -1.74
CA GLY A 9 -11.89 3.98 -1.82
C GLY A 9 -11.81 4.96 -3.00
N ILE A 10 -10.64 5.59 -3.20
CA ILE A 10 -10.38 6.49 -4.33
C ILE A 10 -10.54 5.73 -5.65
N ASN A 11 -9.90 4.57 -5.78
CA ASN A 11 -9.97 3.73 -6.98
C ASN A 11 -11.42 3.35 -7.32
N ALA A 12 -12.17 2.87 -6.33
CA ALA A 12 -13.57 2.47 -6.53
C ALA A 12 -14.46 3.65 -6.95
N LEU A 13 -14.32 4.81 -6.29
CA LEU A 13 -15.15 5.98 -6.60
C LEU A 13 -14.82 6.56 -7.98
N VAL A 14 -13.53 6.73 -8.31
CA VAL A 14 -13.10 7.24 -9.62
C VAL A 14 -13.54 6.29 -10.73
N SER A 15 -13.28 4.99 -10.61
CA SER A 15 -13.68 4.00 -11.62
C SER A 15 -15.20 3.96 -11.82
N ARG A 16 -15.98 4.01 -10.73
CA ARG A 16 -17.43 4.06 -10.81
C ARG A 16 -17.91 5.31 -11.52
N SER A 17 -17.38 6.48 -11.17
CA SER A 17 -17.77 7.77 -11.76
C SER A 17 -17.46 7.83 -13.25
N LEU A 18 -16.32 7.26 -13.67
CA LEU A 18 -15.98 7.11 -15.09
C LEU A 18 -16.96 6.16 -15.80
N GLY A 19 -17.36 5.07 -15.15
CA GLY A 19 -18.39 4.16 -15.66
C GLY A 19 -19.77 4.83 -15.83
N GLU A 20 -20.13 5.73 -14.92
CA GLU A 20 -21.36 6.56 -14.96
C GLU A 20 -21.24 7.72 -15.95
N LYS A 21 -20.07 7.91 -16.61
CA LYS A 21 -19.75 9.06 -17.48
C LYS A 21 -19.80 10.42 -16.78
N LYS A 22 -19.63 10.45 -15.47
CA LYS A 22 -19.57 11.67 -14.63
C LYS A 22 -18.15 12.17 -14.49
N GLN A 23 -17.62 12.74 -15.57
CA GLN A 23 -16.21 13.13 -15.66
C GLN A 23 -15.79 14.14 -14.59
N GLU A 24 -16.58 15.17 -14.32
CA GLU A 24 -16.28 16.20 -13.31
C GLU A 24 -16.26 15.61 -11.90
N TYR A 25 -17.13 14.64 -11.60
CA TYR A 25 -17.14 13.97 -10.31
C TYR A 25 -15.95 13.03 -10.16
N ALA A 26 -15.51 12.35 -11.24
CA ALA A 26 -14.30 11.54 -11.23
C ALA A 26 -13.04 12.40 -10.99
N ASN A 27 -12.98 13.58 -11.63
CA ASN A 27 -11.90 14.55 -11.40
C ASN A 27 -11.90 15.06 -9.95
N SER A 28 -13.08 15.39 -9.41
CA SER A 28 -13.22 15.80 -8.01
C SER A 28 -12.77 14.69 -7.06
N ALA A 29 -13.14 13.43 -7.31
CA ALA A 29 -12.73 12.28 -6.51
C ALA A 29 -11.20 12.07 -6.55
N ALA A 30 -10.57 12.19 -7.72
CA ALA A 30 -9.13 12.07 -7.87
C ALA A 30 -8.37 13.16 -7.09
N ASN A 31 -8.81 14.42 -7.21
CA ASN A 31 -8.18 15.55 -6.52
C ASN A 31 -8.40 15.50 -4.99
N ASN A 32 -9.61 15.13 -4.53
CA ASN A 32 -9.84 14.89 -3.11
C ASN A 32 -9.00 13.73 -2.58
N GLY A 33 -8.72 12.71 -3.39
CA GLY A 33 -7.79 11.63 -3.06
C GLY A 33 -6.37 12.13 -2.78
N ILE A 34 -5.88 13.08 -3.57
CA ILE A 34 -4.56 13.71 -3.34
C ILE A 34 -4.56 14.54 -2.05
N TYR A 35 -5.61 15.30 -1.77
CA TYR A 35 -5.74 16.00 -0.49
C TYR A 35 -5.73 15.04 0.69
N LEU A 36 -6.44 13.92 0.59
CA LEU A 36 -6.45 12.89 1.64
C LEU A 36 -5.07 12.24 1.82
N ALA A 37 -4.28 12.08 0.75
CA ALA A 37 -2.90 11.60 0.85
C ALA A 37 -2.03 12.58 1.64
N ILE A 38 -2.16 13.89 1.38
CA ILE A 38 -1.42 14.95 2.08
C ILE A 38 -1.83 14.99 3.55
N PHE A 39 -3.12 14.98 3.88
CA PHE A 39 -3.59 14.97 5.27
C PHE A 39 -3.18 13.70 6.02
N SER A 40 -3.26 12.54 5.36
CA SER A 40 -2.81 11.28 5.95
C SER A 40 -1.32 11.28 6.23
N PHE A 41 -0.51 11.80 5.30
CA PHE A 41 0.92 12.01 5.51
C PHE A 41 1.19 12.89 6.73
N ILE A 42 0.58 14.07 6.81
CA ILE A 42 0.80 15.01 7.92
C ILE A 42 0.43 14.36 9.25
N GLY A 43 -0.74 13.72 9.32
CA GLY A 43 -1.18 13.00 10.52
C GLY A 43 -0.21 11.89 10.91
N PHE A 44 0.26 11.10 9.94
CA PHE A 44 1.19 9.99 10.17
C PHE A 44 2.58 10.49 10.58
N ALA A 45 3.07 11.57 9.97
CA ALA A 45 4.34 12.19 10.33
C ALA A 45 4.32 12.71 11.78
N ILE A 46 3.23 13.35 12.20
CA ILE A 46 3.05 13.82 13.58
C ILE A 46 3.04 12.62 14.54
N VAL A 47 2.23 11.61 14.27
CA VAL A 47 2.13 10.42 15.13
C VAL A 47 3.47 9.71 15.25
N CYS A 48 4.15 9.42 14.15
CA CYS A 48 5.46 8.76 14.19
C CYS A 48 6.54 9.62 14.81
N GLY A 49 6.53 10.93 14.57
CA GLY A 49 7.51 11.85 15.15
C GLY A 49 7.46 11.92 16.67
N PHE A 50 6.26 12.01 17.23
CA PHE A 50 6.06 12.19 18.68
C PHE A 50 5.89 10.88 19.44
N PHE A 51 5.19 9.89 18.89
CA PHE A 51 4.80 8.68 19.61
C PHE A 51 5.72 7.48 19.36
N ALA A 52 6.72 7.55 18.47
CA ALA A 52 7.64 6.46 18.24
C ALA A 52 8.35 5.97 19.53
N PRO A 53 8.87 6.84 20.43
CA PRO A 53 9.49 6.37 21.66
C PRO A 53 8.51 5.65 22.58
N ALA A 54 7.27 6.14 22.70
CA ALA A 54 6.25 5.51 23.54
C ALA A 54 5.86 4.12 22.99
N PHE A 55 5.77 3.98 21.69
CA PHE A 55 5.49 2.70 21.03
C PHE A 55 6.56 1.65 21.30
N PHE A 56 7.85 2.00 21.18
CA PHE A 56 8.94 1.06 21.42
C PHE A 56 9.13 0.72 22.89
N ARG A 57 8.87 1.63 23.84
CA ARG A 57 8.88 1.33 25.28
C ARG A 57 7.91 0.21 25.69
N VAL A 58 6.80 0.06 24.96
CA VAL A 58 5.83 -1.02 25.23
C VAL A 58 6.27 -2.35 24.62
N GLN A 59 7.14 -2.31 23.60
CA GLN A 59 7.55 -3.52 22.86
C GLN A 59 8.86 -4.15 23.33
N THR A 60 9.81 -3.33 23.78
CA THR A 60 11.14 -3.82 24.16
C THR A 60 11.71 -3.05 25.33
N THR A 61 12.51 -3.74 26.14
CA THR A 61 13.33 -3.16 27.21
C THR A 61 14.80 -2.99 26.80
N ASP A 62 15.19 -3.48 25.63
CA ASP A 62 16.54 -3.35 25.09
C ASP A 62 16.77 -1.93 24.57
N PRO A 63 17.74 -1.17 25.15
CA PRO A 63 18.00 0.21 24.76
C PRO A 63 18.44 0.36 23.30
N GLN A 64 19.23 -0.58 22.78
CA GLN A 64 19.76 -0.52 21.41
C GLN A 64 18.67 -0.77 20.37
N ILE A 65 17.80 -1.75 20.63
CA ILE A 65 16.65 -2.03 19.75
C ILE A 65 15.67 -0.85 19.78
N MET A 66 15.50 -0.21 20.96
CA MET A 66 14.63 0.95 21.09
C MET A 66 15.17 2.14 20.31
N GLU A 67 16.47 2.45 20.38
CA GLU A 67 17.11 3.54 19.66
C GLU A 67 16.97 3.36 18.15
N TYR A 68 17.41 2.22 17.61
CA TYR A 68 17.30 1.93 16.18
C TYR A 68 15.87 1.90 15.68
N GLY A 69 14.95 1.35 16.48
CA GLY A 69 13.53 1.29 16.11
C GLY A 69 12.88 2.67 16.05
N VAL A 70 13.19 3.54 17.02
CA VAL A 70 12.69 4.92 17.04
C VAL A 70 13.21 5.71 15.86
N ASP A 71 14.50 5.61 15.55
CA ASP A 71 15.09 6.31 14.42
C ASP A 71 14.51 5.84 13.09
N TYR A 72 14.36 4.53 12.92
CA TYR A 72 13.73 3.95 11.74
C TYR A 72 12.31 4.46 11.52
N VAL A 73 11.47 4.39 12.56
CA VAL A 73 10.06 4.81 12.48
C VAL A 73 9.93 6.32 12.29
N ARG A 74 10.81 7.12 12.90
CA ARG A 74 10.84 8.57 12.70
C ARG A 74 11.17 8.94 11.26
N VAL A 75 12.23 8.35 10.70
CA VAL A 75 12.62 8.62 9.30
C VAL A 75 11.48 8.24 8.35
N ILE A 76 10.94 7.02 8.46
CA ILE A 76 9.85 6.58 7.60
C ILE A 76 8.59 7.43 7.81
N GLY A 77 8.25 7.75 9.06
CA GLY A 77 7.06 8.53 9.38
C GLY A 77 7.12 9.95 8.86
N ILE A 78 8.22 10.67 9.14
CA ILE A 78 8.40 12.06 8.71
C ILE A 78 8.49 12.17 7.18
N MET A 79 9.09 11.20 6.53
CA MET A 79 9.25 11.18 5.07
C MET A 79 8.18 10.37 4.34
N SER A 80 7.10 9.98 5.01
CA SER A 80 6.03 9.13 4.45
C SER A 80 5.22 9.79 3.33
N PHE A 81 5.45 11.09 3.03
CA PHE A 81 4.80 11.76 1.90
C PHE A 81 5.01 11.02 0.57
N GLY A 82 6.21 10.46 0.35
CA GLY A 82 6.51 9.65 -0.82
C GLY A 82 5.57 8.46 -0.94
N LEU A 83 5.40 7.71 0.16
CA LEU A 83 4.49 6.55 0.21
C LEU A 83 3.03 6.92 -0.09
N PHE A 84 2.49 7.96 0.57
CA PHE A 84 1.09 8.33 0.40
C PHE A 84 0.79 8.84 -1.00
N ILE A 85 1.69 9.65 -1.58
CA ILE A 85 1.55 10.15 -2.95
C ILE A 85 1.71 9.01 -3.95
N GLN A 86 2.72 8.13 -3.78
CA GLN A 86 2.92 6.95 -4.62
C GLN A 86 1.65 6.10 -4.66
N LEU A 87 1.12 5.68 -3.50
CA LEU A 87 -0.09 4.86 -3.40
C LEU A 87 -1.29 5.53 -4.09
N THR A 88 -1.47 6.83 -3.91
CA THR A 88 -2.57 7.56 -4.55
C THR A 88 -2.40 7.59 -6.06
N CYS A 89 -1.21 7.92 -6.57
CA CYS A 89 -0.93 7.92 -8.00
C CYS A 89 -1.14 6.54 -8.64
N GLU A 90 -0.72 5.47 -7.97
CA GLU A 90 -0.96 4.10 -8.41
C GLU A 90 -2.45 3.79 -8.51
N LYS A 91 -3.24 4.19 -7.51
CA LYS A 91 -4.70 3.97 -7.52
C LYS A 91 -5.41 4.79 -8.60
N LEU A 92 -4.95 5.99 -8.90
CA LEU A 92 -5.47 6.79 -10.01
C LEU A 92 -5.16 6.16 -11.37
N LEU A 93 -3.96 5.60 -11.56
CA LEU A 93 -3.61 4.85 -12.78
C LEU A 93 -4.42 3.56 -12.91
N GLN A 94 -4.62 2.84 -11.80
CA GLN A 94 -5.44 1.62 -11.79
C GLN A 94 -6.91 1.92 -12.11
N SER A 95 -7.46 3.03 -11.58
CA SER A 95 -8.86 3.41 -11.79
C SER A 95 -9.20 3.74 -13.24
N THR A 96 -8.22 4.15 -14.03
CA THR A 96 -8.34 4.44 -15.48
C THR A 96 -7.88 3.27 -16.37
N GLY A 97 -7.60 2.10 -15.77
CA GLY A 97 -7.17 0.92 -16.50
C GLY A 97 -5.69 0.89 -16.88
N LYS A 98 -4.91 1.88 -16.45
CA LYS A 98 -3.47 1.99 -16.75
C LYS A 98 -2.60 1.23 -15.74
N THR A 99 -2.99 -0.02 -15.43
CA THR A 99 -2.36 -0.86 -14.40
C THR A 99 -0.91 -1.21 -14.70
N VAL A 100 -0.53 -1.33 -15.97
CA VAL A 100 0.86 -1.59 -16.38
C VAL A 100 1.79 -0.44 -15.96
N TYR A 101 1.34 0.80 -16.12
CA TYR A 101 2.11 1.97 -15.68
C TYR A 101 2.19 2.06 -14.14
N SER A 102 1.11 1.72 -13.44
CA SER A 102 1.11 1.60 -11.99
C SER A 102 2.14 0.56 -11.52
N MET A 103 2.16 -0.61 -12.16
CA MET A 103 3.16 -1.65 -11.89
C MET A 103 4.58 -1.17 -12.17
N ALA A 104 4.81 -0.48 -13.28
CA ALA A 104 6.14 0.02 -13.65
C ALA A 104 6.68 1.04 -12.63
N THR A 105 5.85 1.98 -12.15
CA THR A 105 6.26 2.94 -11.12
C THR A 105 6.57 2.27 -9.79
N GLN A 106 5.81 1.24 -9.41
CA GLN A 106 6.04 0.45 -8.20
C GLN A 106 7.34 -0.37 -8.30
N LEU A 107 7.58 -1.01 -9.44
CA LEU A 107 8.83 -1.75 -9.70
C LEU A 107 10.04 -0.82 -9.67
N LEU A 108 9.94 0.37 -10.24
CA LEU A 108 11.02 1.36 -10.19
C LEU A 108 11.41 1.68 -8.75
N GLY A 109 10.45 1.95 -7.87
CA GLY A 109 10.71 2.19 -6.45
C GLY A 109 11.35 1.00 -5.75
N ALA A 110 10.88 -0.23 -6.04
CA ALA A 110 11.43 -1.45 -5.46
C ALA A 110 12.87 -1.71 -5.93
N ILE A 111 13.18 -1.52 -7.21
CA ILE A 111 14.53 -1.68 -7.75
C ILE A 111 15.50 -0.68 -7.09
N ILE A 112 15.08 0.58 -6.96
CA ILE A 112 15.90 1.61 -6.32
C ILE A 112 16.16 1.25 -4.85
N ASN A 113 15.14 0.79 -4.13
CA ASN A 113 15.30 0.34 -2.74
C ASN A 113 16.30 -0.82 -2.65
N ILE A 114 16.16 -1.86 -3.47
CA ILE A 114 17.07 -3.02 -3.49
C ILE A 114 18.53 -2.60 -3.76
N ILE A 115 18.74 -1.60 -4.61
CA ILE A 115 20.10 -1.09 -4.91
C ILE A 115 20.63 -0.24 -3.76
N LEU A 116 19.81 0.64 -3.19
CA LEU A 116 20.24 1.57 -2.15
C LEU A 116 20.38 0.92 -0.78
N ASP A 117 19.61 -0.12 -0.45
CA ASP A 117 19.69 -0.81 0.83
C ASP A 117 21.12 -1.25 1.18
N PRO A 118 21.82 -2.07 0.38
CA PRO A 118 23.19 -2.46 0.72
C PRO A 118 24.18 -1.28 0.71
N ILE A 119 23.97 -0.28 -0.14
CA ILE A 119 24.85 0.89 -0.21
C ILE A 119 24.78 1.70 1.08
N MET A 120 23.58 1.98 1.56
CA MET A 120 23.36 2.84 2.72
C MET A 120 23.53 2.09 4.06
N ILE A 121 23.18 0.80 4.10
CA ILE A 121 23.34 -0.03 5.32
C ILE A 121 24.83 -0.25 5.60
N PHE A 122 25.59 -0.69 4.60
CA PHE A 122 26.99 -1.08 4.77
C PHE A 122 28.01 0.03 4.47
N GLY A 123 27.56 1.16 3.93
CA GLY A 123 28.45 2.28 3.58
C GLY A 123 29.31 2.01 2.36
N LEU A 124 28.73 1.42 1.30
CA LEU A 124 29.46 1.13 0.06
C LEU A 124 29.61 2.39 -0.80
N PHE A 125 30.57 2.38 -1.71
CA PHE A 125 30.83 3.47 -2.68
C PHE A 125 31.08 4.87 -2.06
N GLY A 126 31.62 4.92 -0.83
CA GLY A 126 31.94 6.17 -0.15
C GLY A 126 30.79 6.78 0.67
N PHE A 127 29.67 6.10 0.76
CA PHE A 127 28.60 6.47 1.68
C PHE A 127 28.97 6.13 3.12
N PRO A 128 28.52 6.93 4.12
CA PRO A 128 28.68 6.55 5.52
C PRO A 128 27.85 5.30 5.84
N ARG A 129 28.34 4.44 6.70
CA ARG A 129 27.61 3.29 7.22
C ARG A 129 26.48 3.77 8.13
N MET A 130 25.24 3.63 7.68
CA MET A 130 24.06 4.14 8.39
C MET A 130 23.21 3.04 9.04
N GLU A 131 23.56 1.78 8.86
CA GLU A 131 22.86 0.63 9.45
C GLU A 131 21.33 0.69 9.25
N VAL A 132 20.56 0.67 10.33
CA VAL A 132 19.08 0.67 10.29
C VAL A 132 18.52 1.97 9.70
N THR A 133 19.14 3.11 9.99
CA THR A 133 18.73 4.40 9.41
C THR A 133 18.97 4.42 7.90
N GLY A 134 20.04 3.75 7.42
CA GLY A 134 20.30 3.57 5.99
C GLY A 134 19.20 2.81 5.27
N ALA A 135 18.68 1.73 5.87
CA ALA A 135 17.54 0.99 5.35
C ALA A 135 16.27 1.85 5.28
N ALA A 136 16.01 2.68 6.31
CA ALA A 136 14.88 3.60 6.29
C ALA A 136 14.99 4.62 5.15
N LEU A 137 16.18 5.24 4.98
CA LEU A 137 16.43 6.23 3.94
C LEU A 137 16.35 5.63 2.53
N ALA A 138 16.88 4.42 2.32
CA ALA A 138 16.78 3.71 1.03
C ALA A 138 15.33 3.44 0.66
N THR A 139 14.52 2.97 1.62
CA THR A 139 13.08 2.73 1.44
C THR A 139 12.35 4.01 1.06
N VAL A 140 12.57 5.07 1.80
CA VAL A 140 11.91 6.37 1.55
C VAL A 140 12.34 6.96 0.21
N THR A 141 13.62 6.87 -0.14
CA THR A 141 14.13 7.34 -1.42
C THR A 141 13.46 6.60 -2.59
N GLY A 142 13.35 5.27 -2.51
CA GLY A 142 12.63 4.47 -3.48
C GLY A 142 11.16 4.90 -3.64
N GLN A 143 10.47 5.14 -2.52
CA GLN A 143 9.08 5.61 -2.52
C GLN A 143 8.93 7.02 -3.10
N ILE A 144 9.83 7.95 -2.80
CA ILE A 144 9.80 9.31 -3.35
C ILE A 144 10.00 9.28 -4.86
N ILE A 145 10.98 8.50 -5.36
CA ILE A 145 11.23 8.40 -6.80
C ILE A 145 10.04 7.75 -7.50
N ALA A 146 9.46 6.70 -6.92
CA ALA A 146 8.23 6.09 -7.42
C ALA A 146 7.04 7.08 -7.42
N ALA A 147 6.92 7.91 -6.39
CA ALA A 147 5.90 8.96 -6.31
C ALA A 147 6.07 10.00 -7.43
N ILE A 148 7.29 10.49 -7.64
CA ILE A 148 7.61 11.44 -8.72
C ILE A 148 7.28 10.82 -10.08
N ALA A 149 7.72 9.58 -10.34
CA ALA A 149 7.38 8.85 -11.55
C ALA A 149 5.85 8.68 -11.71
N GLY A 150 5.16 8.33 -10.64
CA GLY A 150 3.69 8.20 -10.61
C GLY A 150 2.97 9.50 -10.94
N VAL A 151 3.43 10.63 -10.41
CA VAL A 151 2.89 11.97 -10.74
C VAL A 151 3.12 12.29 -12.22
N ILE A 152 4.35 12.11 -12.73
CA ILE A 152 4.69 12.39 -14.14
C ILE A 152 3.82 11.53 -15.07
N VAL A 153 3.68 10.24 -14.77
CA VAL A 153 2.86 9.32 -15.59
C VAL A 153 1.39 9.72 -15.55
N ASN A 154 0.85 10.07 -14.36
CA ASN A 154 -0.53 10.56 -14.26
C ASN A 154 -0.74 11.85 -15.06
N MET A 155 0.17 12.80 -15.00
CA MET A 155 0.04 14.06 -15.71
C MET A 155 0.17 13.91 -17.24
N LYS A 156 1.09 13.05 -17.70
CA LYS A 156 1.37 12.91 -19.14
C LYS A 156 0.48 11.89 -19.85
N LEU A 157 0.18 10.78 -19.20
CA LEU A 157 -0.48 9.63 -19.83
C LEU A 157 -1.92 9.43 -19.36
N ASN A 158 -2.31 9.94 -18.20
CA ASN A 158 -3.65 9.76 -17.67
C ASN A 158 -4.58 10.90 -18.09
N LYS A 159 -4.84 11.01 -19.40
CA LYS A 159 -5.69 12.07 -19.98
C LYS A 159 -7.17 11.98 -19.56
N GLU A 160 -7.56 10.89 -18.96
CA GLU A 160 -8.92 10.65 -18.47
C GLU A 160 -9.22 11.38 -17.17
N LEU A 161 -8.20 11.83 -16.44
CA LEU A 161 -8.36 12.56 -15.19
C LEU A 161 -7.64 13.91 -15.27
N HIS A 162 -8.35 14.97 -14.92
CA HIS A 162 -7.75 16.30 -14.78
C HIS A 162 -7.36 16.55 -13.33
N ILE A 163 -6.05 16.46 -13.06
CA ILE A 163 -5.49 16.74 -11.75
C ILE A 163 -5.19 18.23 -11.66
N SER A 164 -5.91 18.94 -10.80
CA SER A 164 -5.72 20.36 -10.54
C SER A 164 -6.18 20.70 -9.13
N LEU A 165 -5.24 20.83 -8.21
CA LEU A 165 -5.54 21.17 -6.82
C LEU A 165 -6.15 22.58 -6.64
N VAL A 166 -6.01 23.46 -7.64
CA VAL A 166 -6.59 24.80 -7.61
C VAL A 166 -8.07 24.77 -8.03
N LYS A 167 -8.41 23.98 -9.07
CA LYS A 167 -9.77 23.93 -9.64
C LYS A 167 -10.73 23.14 -8.75
N TYR A 168 -10.29 22.00 -8.21
CA TYR A 168 -11.15 21.07 -7.45
C TYR A 168 -10.91 21.27 -5.95
N LYS A 169 -11.90 21.90 -5.30
CA LYS A 169 -11.88 22.13 -3.84
C LYS A 169 -12.17 20.85 -3.06
N ILE A 170 -11.78 20.85 -1.80
CA ILE A 170 -12.14 19.78 -0.86
C ILE A 170 -13.65 19.72 -0.70
N SER A 171 -14.22 18.52 -0.89
CA SER A 171 -15.64 18.26 -0.77
C SER A 171 -15.90 17.14 0.23
N GLY A 172 -16.67 17.46 1.29
CA GLY A 172 -17.03 16.50 2.32
C GLY A 172 -17.84 15.31 1.78
N ASP A 173 -18.71 15.53 0.80
CA ASP A 173 -19.51 14.46 0.19
C ASP A 173 -18.65 13.48 -0.59
N VAL A 174 -17.64 13.99 -1.32
CA VAL A 174 -16.68 13.16 -2.04
C VAL A 174 -15.82 12.35 -1.05
N ILE A 175 -15.33 12.99 0.02
CA ILE A 175 -14.57 12.33 1.07
C ILE A 175 -15.39 11.23 1.76
N ARG A 176 -16.65 11.52 2.10
CA ARG A 176 -17.56 10.52 2.67
C ARG A 176 -17.77 9.34 1.73
N SER A 177 -17.90 9.61 0.44
CA SER A 177 -18.04 8.56 -0.58
C SER A 177 -16.77 7.72 -0.73
N ILE A 178 -15.58 8.31 -0.65
CA ILE A 178 -14.30 7.59 -0.63
C ILE A 178 -14.23 6.67 0.58
N TYR A 179 -14.54 7.19 1.78
CA TYR A 179 -14.44 6.40 3.01
C TYR A 179 -15.57 5.38 3.19
N SER A 180 -16.70 5.50 2.49
CA SER A 180 -17.73 4.46 2.50
C SER A 180 -17.22 3.09 2.02
N VAL A 181 -16.23 3.09 1.11
CA VAL A 181 -15.54 1.90 0.62
C VAL A 181 -14.16 1.77 1.28
N GLY A 182 -13.47 2.88 1.49
CA GLY A 182 -12.13 2.93 2.05
C GLY A 182 -12.06 2.46 3.49
N PHE A 183 -13.02 2.84 4.35
CA PHE A 183 -13.02 2.49 5.76
C PHE A 183 -13.10 0.98 6.03
N PRO A 184 -14.04 0.23 5.42
CA PRO A 184 -14.03 -1.24 5.51
C PRO A 184 -12.71 -1.85 5.03
N SER A 185 -12.11 -1.28 3.99
CA SER A 185 -10.82 -1.74 3.46
C SER A 185 -9.65 -1.45 4.42
N ILE A 186 -9.68 -0.33 5.15
CA ILE A 186 -8.72 -0.01 6.22
C ILE A 186 -8.82 -1.05 7.34
N ILE A 187 -10.03 -1.36 7.81
CA ILE A 187 -10.26 -2.36 8.84
C ILE A 187 -9.69 -3.71 8.38
N MET A 188 -10.06 -4.14 7.18
CA MET A 188 -9.62 -5.43 6.61
C MET A 188 -8.09 -5.52 6.51
N ALA A 189 -7.42 -4.46 6.06
CA ALA A 189 -5.97 -4.38 6.00
C ALA A 189 -5.31 -4.33 7.39
N SER A 190 -6.00 -3.79 8.39
CA SER A 190 -5.50 -3.68 9.76
C SER A 190 -5.56 -5.01 10.52
N VAL A 191 -6.51 -5.88 10.20
CA VAL A 191 -6.68 -7.19 10.84
C VAL A 191 -5.40 -8.02 10.77
N GLY A 192 -4.72 -8.04 9.61
CA GLY A 192 -3.46 -8.75 9.45
C GLY A 192 -2.35 -8.26 10.39
N SER A 193 -2.24 -6.95 10.58
CA SER A 193 -1.24 -6.35 11.49
C SER A 193 -1.56 -6.65 12.95
N VAL A 194 -2.83 -6.55 13.35
CA VAL A 194 -3.29 -6.85 14.71
C VAL A 194 -3.09 -8.33 15.02
N MET A 195 -3.41 -9.22 14.08
CA MET A 195 -3.20 -10.67 14.21
C MET A 195 -1.72 -10.98 14.41
N THR A 196 -0.84 -10.45 13.58
CA THR A 196 0.61 -10.70 13.67
C THR A 196 1.17 -10.20 15.00
N PHE A 197 0.77 -9.01 15.44
CA PHE A 197 1.17 -8.46 16.73
C PHE A 197 0.70 -9.33 17.90
N GLY A 198 -0.59 -9.71 17.91
CA GLY A 198 -1.17 -10.55 18.95
C GLY A 198 -0.54 -11.94 19.00
N MET A 199 -0.34 -12.59 17.86
CA MET A 199 0.29 -13.90 17.79
C MET A 199 1.76 -13.86 18.26
N ASN A 200 2.52 -12.87 17.87
CA ASN A 200 3.90 -12.72 18.35
C ASN A 200 3.93 -12.55 19.87
N LYS A 201 3.06 -11.73 20.44
CA LYS A 201 2.99 -11.53 21.89
C LYS A 201 2.63 -12.82 22.64
N ILE A 202 1.69 -13.62 22.12
CA ILE A 202 1.31 -14.91 22.69
C ILE A 202 2.46 -15.91 22.60
N LEU A 203 3.08 -16.04 21.43
CA LEU A 203 4.15 -17.02 21.18
C LEU A 203 5.43 -16.69 21.94
N MET A 204 5.76 -15.42 22.16
CA MET A 204 6.88 -15.01 23.01
C MET A 204 6.68 -15.45 24.49
N GLY A 205 5.44 -15.63 24.94
CA GLY A 205 5.13 -16.19 26.26
C GLY A 205 5.46 -17.68 26.39
N PHE A 206 5.62 -18.41 25.28
CA PHE A 206 6.00 -19.82 25.29
C PHE A 206 7.51 -20.01 25.05
N THR A 207 7.99 -19.67 23.85
CA THR A 207 9.41 -19.75 23.51
C THR A 207 9.77 -18.77 22.37
N SER A 208 11.01 -18.30 22.34
CA SER A 208 11.54 -17.51 21.21
C SER A 208 11.56 -18.32 19.90
N THR A 209 11.78 -19.63 19.98
CA THR A 209 11.76 -20.55 18.83
C THR A 209 10.37 -20.60 18.20
N ALA A 210 9.30 -20.64 18.99
CA ALA A 210 7.93 -20.62 18.46
C ALA A 210 7.64 -19.35 17.64
N THR A 211 8.13 -18.20 18.11
CA THR A 211 8.01 -16.93 17.41
C THR A 211 8.79 -16.94 16.09
N ALA A 212 10.00 -17.50 16.08
CA ALA A 212 10.81 -17.63 14.87
C ALA A 212 10.14 -18.53 13.82
N VAL A 213 9.62 -19.70 14.24
CA VAL A 213 8.88 -20.63 13.35
C VAL A 213 7.64 -19.95 12.77
N PHE A 214 6.87 -19.23 13.59
CA PHE A 214 5.73 -18.47 13.10
C PHE A 214 6.12 -17.40 12.10
N GLY A 215 7.24 -16.70 12.32
CA GLY A 215 7.76 -15.70 11.40
C GLY A 215 8.11 -16.28 10.03
N VAL A 216 8.75 -17.45 9.98
CA VAL A 216 9.05 -18.18 8.72
C VAL A 216 7.75 -18.63 8.05
N TYR A 217 6.86 -19.28 8.79
CA TYR A 217 5.55 -19.70 8.27
C TYR A 217 4.78 -18.51 7.66
N PHE A 218 4.72 -17.38 8.36
CA PHE A 218 3.99 -16.20 7.90
C PHE A 218 4.60 -15.60 6.62
N LYS A 219 5.92 -15.63 6.48
CA LYS A 219 6.61 -15.21 5.24
C LYS A 219 6.28 -16.12 4.06
N LEU A 220 6.32 -17.44 4.26
CA LEU A 220 5.97 -18.43 3.22
C LEU A 220 4.50 -18.30 2.81
N GLN A 221 3.60 -18.17 3.78
CA GLN A 221 2.18 -17.93 3.53
C GLN A 221 1.96 -16.65 2.73
N SER A 222 2.61 -15.56 3.11
CA SER A 222 2.48 -14.26 2.45
C SER A 222 2.89 -14.33 0.98
N PHE A 223 3.90 -15.13 0.64
CA PHE A 223 4.33 -15.32 -0.75
C PHE A 223 3.22 -15.87 -1.65
N ILE A 224 2.41 -16.82 -1.13
CA ILE A 224 1.27 -17.39 -1.89
C ILE A 224 0.07 -16.42 -1.90
N PHE A 225 -0.18 -15.69 -0.81
CA PHE A 225 -1.31 -14.77 -0.73
C PHE A 225 -1.11 -13.48 -1.51
N MET A 226 0.13 -12.98 -1.70
CA MET A 226 0.40 -11.74 -2.44
C MET A 226 -0.19 -11.71 -3.86
N PRO A 227 -0.07 -12.76 -4.71
CA PRO A 227 -0.72 -12.77 -6.01
C PRO A 227 -2.25 -12.68 -5.94
N VAL A 228 -2.87 -13.28 -4.91
CA VAL A 228 -4.33 -13.20 -4.68
C VAL A 228 -4.74 -11.78 -4.29
N PHE A 229 -3.96 -11.11 -3.44
CA PHE A 229 -4.17 -9.68 -3.13
C PHE A 229 -3.99 -8.81 -4.38
N GLY A 230 -3.01 -9.10 -5.23
CA GLY A 230 -2.81 -8.43 -6.51
C GLY A 230 -4.02 -8.58 -7.44
N LEU A 231 -4.55 -9.80 -7.55
CA LEU A 231 -5.76 -10.11 -8.31
C LEU A 231 -6.98 -9.32 -7.78
N ASN A 232 -7.16 -9.26 -6.47
CA ASN A 232 -8.23 -8.50 -5.84
C ASN A 232 -8.09 -6.99 -6.14
N ASN A 233 -6.89 -6.43 -6.01
CA ASN A 233 -6.64 -5.03 -6.35
C ASN A 233 -6.95 -4.70 -7.82
N GLY A 234 -6.67 -5.62 -8.74
CA GLY A 234 -7.01 -5.48 -10.16
C GLY A 234 -8.52 -5.62 -10.43
N MET A 235 -9.24 -6.40 -9.64
CA MET A 235 -10.67 -6.60 -9.78
C MET A 235 -11.48 -5.35 -9.38
N VAL A 236 -11.05 -4.61 -8.35
CA VAL A 236 -11.78 -3.43 -7.82
C VAL A 236 -12.15 -2.42 -8.90
N PRO A 237 -11.23 -1.90 -9.74
CA PRO A 237 -11.58 -0.92 -10.76
C PRO A 237 -12.49 -1.50 -11.85
N ILE A 238 -12.31 -2.77 -12.21
CA ILE A 238 -13.15 -3.45 -13.22
C ILE A 238 -14.59 -3.54 -12.73
N VAL A 239 -14.79 -3.99 -11.51
CA VAL A 239 -16.13 -4.12 -10.91
C VAL A 239 -16.76 -2.76 -10.71
N ALA A 240 -16.04 -1.79 -10.15
CA ALA A 240 -16.53 -0.44 -9.89
C ALA A 240 -16.94 0.28 -11.19
N TYR A 241 -16.11 0.21 -12.23
CA TYR A 241 -16.42 0.80 -13.53
C TYR A 241 -17.70 0.17 -14.16
N ASN A 242 -17.78 -1.17 -14.19
CA ASN A 242 -18.92 -1.85 -14.77
C ASN A 242 -20.20 -1.69 -13.93
N TYR A 243 -20.06 -1.47 -12.62
CA TYR A 243 -21.18 -1.10 -11.75
C TYR A 243 -21.73 0.27 -12.15
N GLY A 244 -20.86 1.27 -12.29
CA GLY A 244 -21.26 2.59 -12.79
C GLY A 244 -21.86 2.55 -14.18
N ALA A 245 -21.31 1.73 -15.08
CA ALA A 245 -21.80 1.52 -16.45
C ALA A 245 -23.08 0.64 -16.53
N ARG A 246 -23.63 0.16 -15.42
CA ARG A 246 -24.80 -0.73 -15.31
C ARG A 246 -24.69 -2.01 -16.16
N LYS A 247 -23.52 -2.67 -16.13
CA LYS A 247 -23.22 -3.89 -16.88
C LYS A 247 -23.08 -5.12 -15.95
N PRO A 248 -24.16 -5.65 -15.37
CA PRO A 248 -24.10 -6.71 -14.35
C PRO A 248 -23.45 -8.01 -14.87
N LYS A 249 -23.68 -8.38 -16.14
CA LYS A 249 -23.06 -9.57 -16.74
C LYS A 249 -21.52 -9.50 -16.71
N ARG A 250 -20.93 -8.30 -16.90
CA ARG A 250 -19.46 -8.11 -16.85
C ARG A 250 -18.94 -8.19 -15.43
N ILE A 251 -19.70 -7.68 -14.46
CA ILE A 251 -19.36 -7.78 -13.03
C ILE A 251 -19.31 -9.26 -12.62
N THR A 252 -20.36 -10.02 -12.90
CA THR A 252 -20.42 -11.44 -12.57
C THR A 252 -19.29 -12.23 -13.24
N LYS A 253 -18.96 -11.91 -14.51
CA LYS A 253 -17.85 -12.54 -15.22
C LYS A 253 -16.50 -12.22 -14.55
N ALA A 254 -16.27 -10.95 -14.19
CA ALA A 254 -15.04 -10.55 -13.52
C ALA A 254 -14.86 -11.25 -12.17
N ILE A 255 -15.92 -11.31 -11.34
CA ILE A 255 -15.92 -12.00 -10.05
C ILE A 255 -15.66 -13.50 -10.24
N LYS A 256 -16.37 -14.16 -11.16
CA LYS A 256 -16.15 -15.60 -11.44
C LYS A 256 -14.70 -15.90 -11.84
N LEU A 257 -14.14 -15.12 -12.76
CA LEU A 257 -12.76 -15.31 -13.19
C LEU A 257 -11.77 -15.08 -12.05
N SER A 258 -12.00 -14.06 -11.23
CA SER A 258 -11.15 -13.79 -10.06
C SER A 258 -11.19 -14.93 -9.04
N ILE A 259 -12.36 -15.52 -8.81
CA ILE A 259 -12.49 -16.69 -7.93
C ILE A 259 -11.72 -17.87 -8.52
N ILE A 260 -11.90 -18.18 -9.80
CA ILE A 260 -11.21 -19.30 -10.46
C ILE A 260 -9.70 -19.12 -10.37
N TYR A 261 -9.18 -17.96 -10.78
CA TYR A 261 -7.74 -17.69 -10.71
C TYR A 261 -7.21 -17.72 -9.27
N GLY A 262 -7.95 -17.15 -8.30
CA GLY A 262 -7.59 -17.20 -6.89
C GLY A 262 -7.50 -18.63 -6.37
N VAL A 263 -8.48 -19.48 -6.67
CA VAL A 263 -8.48 -20.91 -6.31
C VAL A 263 -7.31 -21.65 -6.97
N CYS A 264 -7.05 -21.41 -8.25
CA CYS A 264 -5.91 -22.02 -8.94
C CYS A 264 -4.57 -21.64 -8.31
N ILE A 265 -4.37 -20.38 -7.95
CA ILE A 265 -3.16 -19.90 -7.27
C ILE A 265 -3.01 -20.57 -5.90
N MET A 266 -4.09 -20.66 -5.13
CA MET A 266 -4.06 -21.29 -3.82
C MET A 266 -3.80 -22.79 -3.90
N LEU A 267 -4.40 -23.50 -4.87
CA LEU A 267 -4.14 -24.91 -5.11
C LEU A 267 -2.70 -25.17 -5.57
N ALA A 268 -2.16 -24.32 -6.43
CA ALA A 268 -0.76 -24.41 -6.83
C ALA A 268 0.18 -24.21 -5.61
N GLY A 269 -0.10 -23.22 -4.76
CA GLY A 269 0.64 -23.01 -3.51
C GLY A 269 0.55 -24.20 -2.56
N PHE A 270 -0.65 -24.76 -2.40
CA PHE A 270 -0.86 -25.97 -1.60
C PHE A 270 -0.05 -27.16 -2.16
N ALA A 271 -0.07 -27.39 -3.47
CA ALA A 271 0.69 -28.46 -4.10
C ALA A 271 2.20 -28.29 -3.89
N VAL A 272 2.72 -27.05 -4.01
CA VAL A 272 4.14 -26.77 -3.75
C VAL A 272 4.54 -27.16 -2.32
N PHE A 273 3.74 -26.78 -1.31
CA PHE A 273 4.04 -27.13 0.08
C PHE A 273 3.88 -28.61 0.41
N GLN A 274 3.04 -29.35 -0.33
CA GLN A 274 2.90 -30.80 -0.15
C GLN A 274 4.02 -31.59 -0.85
N LEU A 275 4.47 -31.11 -2.02
CA LEU A 275 5.49 -31.83 -2.82
C LEU A 275 6.90 -31.54 -2.34
N PHE A 276 7.12 -30.38 -1.70
CA PHE A 276 8.41 -29.96 -1.16
C PHE A 276 8.31 -29.62 0.34
N PRO A 277 7.92 -30.59 1.17
CA PRO A 277 7.98 -30.42 2.61
C PRO A 277 9.44 -30.39 3.04
N VAL A 278 9.94 -29.24 3.45
CA VAL A 278 11.29 -29.11 4.01
C VAL A 278 11.21 -29.25 5.53
#